data_ae6030c1120e9e490321b6519fb33a8a
#
_entry.id   ae6030c1120e9e490321b6519fb33a8a
#
_cell.length_a   1.000
_cell.length_b   1.000
_cell.length_c   1.000
_cell.angle_alpha   90.00
_cell.angle_beta   90.00
_cell.angle_gamma   90.00
#
_symmetry.space_group_name_H-M   'P 1'
#
loop_
_entity.id
_entity.type
_entity.pdbx_description
1 polymer ?
#
loop_
_entity_poly.entity_id
_entity_poly.type
_entity_poly.pdbx_seq_one_letter_code
_entity_poly.pdbx_strand_id
1 'polypeptide(L)'
;SMDTICPGYKQAYIELKSGERIALGNTGNKQEKRIEGMVLKEEKDGVMILPGDSLADKAVAVEKSWIVVPRGGEYQLILPDGTKVWLNSDSKLKFPLHFVGNQRAVYLEGEAFFGGRMRQDFCVDR
;
A
#
# COMPACT_ATOMS: atom_id res chain seq x y z
N SER A 1 21.70 17.81 -5.94
CA SER A 1 22.01 16.41 -6.12
C SER A 1 20.74 15.59 -6.23
N MET A 2 20.74 14.65 -7.12
CA MET A 2 19.64 13.71 -7.27
C MET A 2 19.51 12.76 -6.07
N ASP A 3 20.55 12.69 -5.27
CA ASP A 3 20.61 11.75 -4.16
C ASP A 3 20.33 12.40 -2.81
N THR A 4 19.70 13.56 -2.84
CA THR A 4 19.32 14.23 -1.61
C THR A 4 18.25 13.38 -0.89
N ILE A 5 18.56 12.96 0.32
CA ILE A 5 17.68 12.19 1.14
C ILE A 5 17.22 13.03 2.32
N CYS A 6 15.92 13.20 2.45
CA CYS A 6 15.35 13.93 3.57
C CYS A 6 14.67 12.92 4.51
N PRO A 7 15.18 12.76 5.76
CA PRO A 7 14.50 11.89 6.71
C PRO A 7 13.04 12.26 6.90
N GLY A 8 12.17 11.26 6.97
CA GLY A 8 10.74 11.49 7.13
C GLY A 8 10.02 11.92 5.87
N TYR A 9 10.66 11.87 4.71
CA TYR A 9 10.03 12.22 3.45
C TYR A 9 8.91 11.22 3.11
N LYS A 10 7.69 11.74 2.91
CA LYS A 10 6.53 10.90 2.60
C LYS A 10 6.50 10.61 1.10
N GLN A 11 7.04 9.49 0.70
CA GLN A 11 7.11 9.09 -0.69
C GLN A 11 6.93 7.58 -0.83
N ALA A 12 6.09 7.19 -1.79
CA ALA A 12 5.88 5.81 -2.14
C ALA A 12 5.34 5.70 -3.56
N TYR A 13 5.32 4.51 -4.11
CA TYR A 13 4.60 4.23 -5.34
C TYR A 13 3.99 2.84 -5.29
N ILE A 14 2.92 2.65 -6.06
CA ILE A 14 2.32 1.33 -6.26
C ILE A 14 2.88 0.77 -7.56
N GLU A 15 3.35 -0.47 -7.51
CA GLU A 15 3.75 -1.19 -8.70
C GLU A 15 2.69 -2.25 -9.00
N LEU A 16 2.04 -2.11 -10.13
CA LEU A 16 1.01 -3.02 -10.58
C LEU A 16 1.62 -4.28 -11.19
N LYS A 17 0.83 -5.31 -11.34
CA LYS A 17 1.24 -6.56 -11.96
C LYS A 17 1.82 -6.35 -13.37
N SER A 18 1.30 -5.35 -14.09
CA SER A 18 1.81 -4.98 -15.41
C SER A 18 3.20 -4.36 -15.41
N GLY A 19 3.70 -3.96 -14.24
CA GLY A 19 4.94 -3.20 -14.11
C GLY A 19 4.73 -1.70 -14.09
N GLU A 20 3.52 -1.22 -14.34
CA GLU A 20 3.21 0.20 -14.25
C GLU A 20 3.38 0.69 -12.81
N ARG A 21 3.96 1.86 -12.65
CA ARG A 21 4.17 2.49 -11.35
C ARG A 21 3.33 3.74 -11.21
N ILE A 22 2.67 3.85 -10.08
CA ILE A 22 1.79 4.97 -9.78
C ILE A 22 2.31 5.67 -8.55
N ALA A 23 2.76 6.91 -8.73
CA ALA A 23 3.33 7.67 -7.62
C ALA A 23 2.27 8.01 -6.58
N LEU A 24 2.64 7.83 -5.33
CA LEU A 24 1.91 8.29 -4.17
C LEU A 24 2.76 9.35 -3.50
N GLY A 25 2.18 10.45 -3.15
CA GLY A 25 2.91 11.51 -2.50
C GLY A 25 2.05 12.22 -1.49
N ASN A 26 2.70 12.95 -0.63
CA ASN A 26 1.99 13.83 0.27
C ASN A 26 1.74 15.15 -0.44
N THR A 27 0.57 15.27 -1.04
CA THR A 27 0.17 16.50 -1.72
C THR A 27 -0.46 17.51 -0.77
N GLY A 28 -0.72 17.10 0.47
CA GLY A 28 -1.45 17.92 1.42
C GLY A 28 -2.95 18.00 1.16
N ASN A 29 -3.41 17.42 0.08
CA ASN A 29 -4.81 17.42 -0.30
C ASN A 29 -5.38 16.01 -0.26
N LYS A 30 -6.63 15.90 0.20
CA LYS A 30 -7.35 14.64 0.13
C LYS A 30 -7.76 14.41 -1.32
N GLN A 31 -7.26 13.33 -1.91
CA GLN A 31 -7.57 12.95 -3.27
C GLN A 31 -8.06 11.52 -3.31
N GLU A 32 -8.98 11.27 -4.24
CA GLU A 32 -9.46 9.93 -4.53
C GLU A 32 -9.11 9.61 -5.98
N LYS A 33 -8.45 8.49 -6.18
CA LYS A 33 -8.06 8.01 -7.51
C LYS A 33 -8.58 6.59 -7.72
N ARG A 34 -9.03 6.30 -8.94
CA ARG A 34 -9.40 4.96 -9.35
C ARG A 34 -8.37 4.44 -10.35
N ILE A 35 -7.79 3.29 -10.02
CA ILE A 35 -6.73 2.68 -10.82
C ILE A 35 -6.95 1.18 -10.82
N GLU A 36 -7.24 0.61 -11.98
CA GLU A 36 -7.30 -0.85 -12.19
C GLU A 36 -7.88 -1.66 -11.01
N GLY A 37 -9.13 -1.45 -10.70
CA GLY A 37 -9.79 -2.21 -9.63
C GLY A 37 -9.52 -1.69 -8.23
N MET A 38 -8.75 -0.61 -8.10
CA MET A 38 -8.44 0.01 -6.81
C MET A 38 -9.06 1.37 -6.67
N VAL A 39 -9.42 1.71 -5.45
CA VAL A 39 -9.76 3.06 -5.04
C VAL A 39 -8.72 3.50 -4.02
N LEU A 40 -7.98 4.54 -4.36
CA LEU A 40 -6.95 5.11 -3.50
C LEU A 40 -7.48 6.41 -2.92
N LYS A 41 -7.54 6.48 -1.60
CA LYS A 41 -7.92 7.70 -0.89
C LYS A 41 -6.68 8.24 -0.21
N GLU A 42 -6.05 9.25 -0.83
CA GLU A 42 -4.86 9.87 -0.28
C GLU A 42 -5.25 10.81 0.85
N GLU A 43 -4.58 10.63 1.97
CA GLU A 43 -4.71 11.43 3.18
C GLU A 43 -3.40 12.17 3.41
N LYS A 44 -3.38 13.04 4.42
CA LYS A 44 -2.19 13.85 4.74
C LYS A 44 -0.95 13.00 4.98
N ASP A 45 -1.10 11.86 5.68
CA ASP A 45 0.04 11.07 6.13
C ASP A 45 0.16 9.71 5.45
N GLY A 46 -0.74 9.42 4.51
CA GLY A 46 -0.70 8.12 3.88
C GLY A 46 -1.85 7.91 2.91
N VAL A 47 -2.13 6.67 2.61
CA VAL A 47 -3.19 6.30 1.68
C VAL A 47 -4.02 5.14 2.23
N MET A 48 -5.32 5.23 2.04
CA MET A 48 -6.23 4.10 2.23
C MET A 48 -6.47 3.44 0.88
N ILE A 49 -6.29 2.13 0.82
CA ILE A 49 -6.40 1.35 -0.41
C ILE A 49 -7.61 0.43 -0.27
N LEU A 50 -8.56 0.56 -1.20
CA LEU A 50 -9.81 -0.19 -1.18
C LEU A 50 -10.04 -0.87 -2.52
N PRO A 51 -10.75 -2.01 -2.55
CA PRO A 51 -11.18 -2.58 -3.82
C PRO A 51 -12.30 -1.74 -4.43
N GLY A 52 -12.37 -1.73 -5.76
CA GLY A 52 -13.52 -1.17 -6.46
C GLY A 52 -14.72 -2.10 -6.39
N ASP A 53 -15.88 -1.61 -6.86
CA ASP A 53 -17.16 -2.29 -6.69
C ASP A 53 -17.62 -3.11 -7.90
N SER A 54 -17.08 -2.87 -9.09
CA SER A 54 -17.52 -3.58 -10.30
C SER A 54 -17.08 -5.04 -10.28
N LEU A 55 -17.72 -5.86 -11.14
CA LEU A 55 -17.28 -7.24 -11.30
C LEU A 55 -15.84 -7.33 -11.81
N ALA A 56 -15.46 -6.45 -12.72
CA ALA A 56 -14.09 -6.38 -13.22
C ALA A 56 -13.12 -6.01 -12.09
N ASP A 57 -13.50 -5.04 -11.24
CA ASP A 57 -12.71 -4.66 -10.08
C ASP A 57 -12.52 -5.84 -9.12
N LYS A 58 -13.58 -6.59 -8.87
CA LYS A 58 -13.52 -7.75 -7.97
C LYS A 58 -12.61 -8.84 -8.51
N ALA A 59 -12.58 -9.02 -9.84
CA ALA A 59 -11.69 -9.99 -10.46
C ALA A 59 -10.22 -9.61 -10.28
N VAL A 60 -9.90 -8.31 -10.34
CA VAL A 60 -8.54 -7.81 -10.15
C VAL A 60 -8.15 -7.78 -8.67
N ALA A 61 -9.12 -7.64 -7.78
CA ALA A 61 -8.87 -7.41 -6.35
C ALA A 61 -8.08 -8.53 -5.66
N VAL A 62 -8.10 -9.75 -6.20
CA VAL A 62 -7.35 -10.88 -5.65
C VAL A 62 -5.89 -10.90 -6.13
N GLU A 63 -5.56 -10.13 -7.15
CA GLU A 63 -4.20 -9.99 -7.62
C GLU A 63 -3.39 -9.17 -6.62
N LYS A 64 -2.12 -9.51 -6.49
CA LYS A 64 -1.25 -8.83 -5.54
C LYS A 64 -0.51 -7.70 -6.23
N SER A 65 -0.47 -6.57 -5.55
CA SER A 65 0.30 -5.40 -5.97
C SER A 65 1.35 -5.07 -4.91
N TRP A 66 2.42 -4.42 -5.34
CA TRP A 66 3.43 -3.92 -4.43
C TRP A 66 3.18 -2.47 -4.08
N ILE A 67 3.35 -2.13 -2.81
CA ILE A 67 3.59 -0.76 -2.43
C ILE A 67 5.07 -0.64 -2.07
N VAL A 68 5.74 0.36 -2.61
CA VAL A 68 7.18 0.49 -2.51
C VAL A 68 7.54 1.85 -1.93
N VAL A 69 8.38 1.83 -0.91
CA VAL A 69 8.94 3.05 -0.31
C VAL A 69 10.41 3.09 -0.69
N PRO A 70 10.82 4.05 -1.50
CA PRO A 70 12.21 4.16 -1.91
C PRO A 70 13.10 4.57 -0.75
N ARG A 71 14.39 4.45 -0.98
CA ARG A 71 15.40 4.85 -0.01
C ARG A 71 15.22 6.31 0.40
N GLY A 72 15.24 6.55 1.70
CA GLY A 72 15.04 7.89 2.26
C GLY A 72 13.60 8.27 2.50
N GLY A 73 12.66 7.48 1.99
CA GLY A 73 11.24 7.73 2.20
C GLY A 73 10.69 6.99 3.41
N GLU A 74 9.47 7.30 3.74
CA GLU A 74 8.62 6.53 4.66
C GLU A 74 7.19 6.75 4.25
N TYR A 75 6.30 5.80 4.55
CA TYR A 75 4.91 5.95 4.14
C TYR A 75 3.99 5.11 4.99
N GLN A 76 2.78 5.63 5.21
CA GLN A 76 1.73 4.92 5.93
C GLN A 76 0.62 4.54 4.97
N LEU A 77 0.12 3.33 5.09
CA LEU A 77 -1.07 2.91 4.34
C LEU A 77 -2.05 2.22 5.27
N ILE A 78 -3.30 2.20 4.83
CA ILE A 78 -4.37 1.49 5.50
C ILE A 78 -4.90 0.44 4.53
N LEU A 79 -4.78 -0.82 4.91
CA LEU A 79 -5.22 -1.95 4.11
C LEU A 79 -6.75 -2.06 4.11
N PRO A 80 -7.33 -2.83 3.18
CA PRO A 80 -8.80 -2.94 3.10
C PRO A 80 -9.47 -3.45 4.38
N ASP A 81 -8.76 -4.20 5.21
CA ASP A 81 -9.29 -4.71 6.47
C ASP A 81 -9.13 -3.72 7.63
N GLY A 82 -8.57 -2.54 7.39
CA GLY A 82 -8.33 -1.53 8.41
C GLY A 82 -6.97 -1.62 9.10
N THR A 83 -6.15 -2.58 8.72
CA THR A 83 -4.78 -2.67 9.24
C THR A 83 -3.97 -1.48 8.79
N LYS A 84 -3.29 -0.82 9.73
CA LYS A 84 -2.38 0.28 9.43
C LYS A 84 -0.97 -0.26 9.29
N VAL A 85 -0.26 0.20 8.26
CA VAL A 85 1.10 -0.22 7.98
C VAL A 85 1.98 1.01 7.82
N TRP A 86 3.05 1.08 8.59
CA TRP A 86 4.08 2.11 8.45
C TRP A 86 5.29 1.44 7.83
N LEU A 87 5.56 1.79 6.57
CA LEU A 87 6.71 1.27 5.82
C LEU A 87 7.89 2.20 5.98
N ASN A 88 9.02 1.64 6.35
CA ASN A 88 10.27 2.37 6.46
C ASN A 88 10.96 2.49 5.10
N SER A 89 12.03 3.26 5.09
CA SER A 89 12.88 3.45 3.93
C SER A 89 13.30 2.11 3.33
N ASP A 90 13.32 2.04 2.01
CA ASP A 90 13.80 0.87 1.26
C ASP A 90 13.01 -0.40 1.57
N SER A 91 11.71 -0.24 1.75
CA SER A 91 10.81 -1.35 2.08
C SER A 91 9.70 -1.47 1.05
N LYS A 92 9.14 -2.67 0.93
CA LYS A 92 7.97 -2.89 0.08
C LYS A 92 7.08 -3.98 0.65
N LEU A 93 5.80 -3.80 0.40
CA LEU A 93 4.75 -4.69 0.87
C LEU A 93 3.92 -5.16 -0.31
N LYS A 94 3.71 -6.46 -0.38
CA LYS A 94 2.86 -7.08 -1.41
C LYS A 94 1.58 -7.56 -0.75
N PHE A 95 0.45 -7.19 -1.31
CA PHE A 95 -0.84 -7.51 -0.72
C PHE A 95 -1.93 -7.55 -1.79
N PRO A 96 -2.98 -8.36 -1.59
CA PRO A 96 -4.18 -8.30 -2.42
C PRO A 96 -5.14 -7.26 -1.87
N LEU A 97 -6.00 -6.71 -2.73
CA LEU A 97 -7.09 -5.84 -2.27
C LEU A 97 -8.19 -6.61 -1.57
N HIS A 98 -8.36 -7.87 -1.95
CA HIS A 98 -9.33 -8.77 -1.35
C HIS A 98 -8.63 -10.05 -0.93
N PHE A 99 -8.63 -10.31 0.37
CA PHE A 99 -8.03 -11.52 0.90
C PHE A 99 -8.93 -12.73 0.65
N VAL A 100 -8.35 -13.80 0.12
CA VAL A 100 -9.06 -15.04 -0.15
C VAL A 100 -8.61 -16.10 0.84
N GLY A 101 -9.54 -16.97 1.25
CA GLY A 101 -9.23 -18.03 2.19
C GLY A 101 -9.32 -17.59 3.64
N ASN A 102 -8.68 -18.34 4.51
CA ASN A 102 -8.79 -18.16 5.96
C ASN A 102 -7.71 -17.27 6.56
N GLN A 103 -6.75 -16.85 5.76
CA GLN A 103 -5.64 -16.03 6.23
C GLN A 103 -5.57 -14.72 5.49
N ARG A 104 -5.15 -13.69 6.20
CA ARG A 104 -4.87 -12.37 5.63
C ARG A 104 -3.37 -12.24 5.53
N ALA A 105 -2.81 -12.74 4.44
CA ALA A 105 -1.37 -12.82 4.27
C ALA A 105 -0.85 -11.68 3.40
N VAL A 106 0.19 -11.03 3.87
CA VAL A 106 0.95 -10.04 3.12
C VAL A 106 2.41 -10.46 3.09
N TYR A 107 3.15 -9.95 2.12
CA TYR A 107 4.57 -10.23 2.00
C TYR A 107 5.37 -8.95 2.16
N LEU A 108 6.36 -8.96 3.04
CA LEU A 108 7.17 -7.79 3.36
C LEU A 108 8.63 -8.01 2.99
N GLU A 109 9.21 -7.04 2.30
CA GLU A 109 10.65 -6.90 2.17
C GLU A 109 11.05 -5.59 2.83
N GLY A 110 12.02 -5.64 3.73
CA GLY A 110 12.43 -4.49 4.51
C GLY A 110 11.77 -4.44 5.88
N GLU A 111 11.40 -3.26 6.33
CA GLU A 111 10.86 -3.05 7.67
C GLU A 111 9.53 -2.34 7.63
N ALA A 112 8.62 -2.81 8.47
CA ALA A 112 7.32 -2.19 8.63
C ALA A 112 6.82 -2.38 10.05
N PHE A 113 5.94 -1.49 10.46
CA PHE A 113 5.20 -1.61 11.71
C PHE A 113 3.72 -1.78 11.36
N PHE A 114 3.09 -2.77 11.96
CA PHE A 114 1.67 -3.09 11.72
C PHE A 114 0.86 -2.77 12.97
N GLY A 115 -0.32 -2.20 12.79
CA GLY A 115 -1.19 -1.87 13.90
C GLY A 115 -2.62 -1.61 13.45
N GLY A 116 -3.35 -0.81 14.23
CA GLY A 116 -4.75 -0.50 13.95
C GLY A 116 -5.67 -1.69 14.22
N ARG A 117 -6.59 -1.95 13.30
CA ARG A 117 -7.59 -3.01 13.43
C ARG A 117 -7.10 -4.36 12.90
N MET A 118 -5.88 -4.69 13.19
CA MET A 118 -5.27 -5.93 12.73
C MET A 118 -6.04 -7.15 13.24
N ARG A 119 -6.39 -8.06 12.33
CA ARG A 119 -7.14 -9.27 12.68
C ARG A 119 -6.18 -10.36 13.18
N GLN A 120 -6.73 -11.32 13.93
CA GLN A 120 -5.94 -12.44 14.46
C GLN A 120 -5.40 -13.36 13.35
N ASP A 121 -6.10 -13.41 12.21
CA ASP A 121 -5.71 -14.22 11.06
C ASP A 121 -4.75 -13.49 10.11
N PHE A 122 -4.23 -12.34 10.53
CA PHE A 122 -3.30 -11.56 9.72
C PHE A 122 -1.88 -12.13 9.86
N CYS A 123 -1.27 -12.44 8.72
CA CYS A 123 0.06 -13.04 8.64
C CYS A 123 0.99 -12.19 7.80
N VAL A 124 2.25 -12.11 8.22
CA VAL A 124 3.28 -11.40 7.47
C VAL A 124 4.37 -12.38 7.09
N ASP A 125 4.57 -12.57 5.79
CA ASP A 125 5.68 -13.35 5.24
C ASP A 125 6.84 -12.43 4.89
N ARG A 126 8.02 -12.97 4.98
CA ARG A 126 9.24 -12.22 4.67
C ARG A 126 10.12 -12.96 3.70
#